data_235b6422293444d4fb4faa2d52765bf0
#
_entry.id   235b6422293444d4fb4faa2d52765bf0
#
_cell.length_a   1.000
_cell.length_b   1.000
_cell.length_c   1.000
_cell.angle_alpha   90.00
_cell.angle_beta   90.00
_cell.angle_gamma   90.00
#
_symmetry.space_group_name_H-M   'P 1'
#
loop_
_entity.id
_entity.type
_entity.pdbx_description
1 polymer ?
#
loop_
_entity_poly.entity_id
_entity_poly.type
_entity_poly.pdbx_seq_one_letter_code
_entity_poly.pdbx_strand_id
1 'polypeptide(L)'
;MSRKTLYAACAVAAVGMIASAMPSQAFRMIQNTGVGRFSAGAAVACNASGGFTHWNNKNISWRYNTAGQGSGKGTALSSAMASWTGVSGADHVLTLAGTTTTGFTTNGTNTILWANGNGCTGSCLAITALVLQSGQVIVESDISFNASFTWNTNGSDYDVQSVAAHELGHSLGIHHTNLTSTPRPTMYASYFGTGGRSLESDDQQALQCAENRY
;
A
#
# COMPACT_ATOMS: atom_id res chain seq x y z
N MET A 1 -29.68 -63.69 -40.17
CA MET A 1 -28.51 -63.15 -39.45
C MET A 1 -28.71 -61.65 -39.26
N SER A 2 -29.15 -61.22 -38.08
CA SER A 2 -29.44 -59.82 -37.79
C SER A 2 -28.22 -59.15 -37.17
N ARG A 3 -27.71 -58.09 -37.82
CA ARG A 3 -26.62 -57.25 -37.30
C ARG A 3 -27.19 -56.21 -36.33
N LYS A 4 -26.89 -56.36 -35.06
CA LYS A 4 -27.16 -55.32 -34.03
C LYS A 4 -26.10 -54.24 -34.10
N THR A 5 -26.50 -53.02 -34.45
CA THR A 5 -25.66 -51.84 -34.41
C THR A 5 -25.70 -51.28 -32.98
N LEU A 6 -24.55 -51.23 -32.27
CA LEU A 6 -24.40 -50.55 -30.98
C LEU A 6 -24.19 -49.07 -31.23
N TYR A 7 -25.03 -48.21 -30.73
CA TYR A 7 -24.80 -46.79 -30.60
C TYR A 7 -24.09 -46.53 -29.29
N ALA A 8 -22.85 -46.05 -29.35
CA ALA A 8 -22.12 -45.51 -28.22
C ALA A 8 -22.57 -44.08 -27.97
N ALA A 9 -23.22 -43.82 -26.85
CA ALA A 9 -23.53 -42.47 -26.40
C ALA A 9 -22.28 -41.84 -25.76
N CYS A 10 -21.68 -40.85 -26.42
CA CYS A 10 -20.69 -40.00 -25.80
C CYS A 10 -21.37 -39.04 -24.81
N ALA A 11 -21.18 -39.25 -23.53
CA ALA A 11 -21.53 -38.28 -22.51
C ALA A 11 -20.48 -37.14 -22.51
N VAL A 12 -20.87 -36.00 -23.05
CA VAL A 12 -20.08 -34.77 -22.89
C VAL A 12 -20.30 -34.26 -21.46
N ALA A 13 -19.30 -34.44 -20.61
CA ALA A 13 -19.30 -33.80 -19.31
C ALA A 13 -19.11 -32.29 -19.51
N ALA A 14 -20.17 -31.52 -19.32
CA ALA A 14 -20.08 -30.08 -19.20
C ALA A 14 -19.34 -29.76 -17.90
N VAL A 15 -18.07 -29.39 -18.02
CA VAL A 15 -17.33 -28.78 -16.92
C VAL A 15 -17.93 -27.39 -16.71
N GLY A 16 -18.88 -27.29 -15.78
CA GLY A 16 -19.38 -26.02 -15.32
C GLY A 16 -18.22 -25.25 -14.66
N MET A 17 -17.73 -24.21 -15.32
CA MET A 17 -16.91 -23.21 -14.66
C MET A 17 -17.80 -22.56 -13.59
N ILE A 18 -17.60 -22.97 -12.34
CA ILE A 18 -18.11 -22.21 -11.21
C ILE A 18 -17.27 -20.92 -11.23
N ALA A 19 -17.83 -19.86 -11.80
CA ALA A 19 -17.31 -18.51 -11.55
C ALA A 19 -17.54 -18.28 -10.05
N SER A 20 -16.50 -18.54 -9.25
CA SER A 20 -16.49 -18.08 -7.86
C SER A 20 -16.64 -16.57 -7.92
N ALA A 21 -17.78 -16.06 -7.44
CA ALA A 21 -17.94 -14.65 -7.21
C ALA A 21 -16.77 -14.23 -6.33
N MET A 22 -15.84 -13.44 -6.87
CA MET A 22 -14.78 -12.87 -6.06
C MET A 22 -15.46 -12.10 -4.93
N PRO A 23 -15.05 -12.31 -3.66
CA PRO A 23 -15.58 -11.51 -2.57
C PRO A 23 -15.41 -10.06 -2.95
N SER A 24 -16.42 -9.23 -2.67
CA SER A 24 -16.33 -7.79 -2.94
C SER A 24 -15.07 -7.27 -2.26
N GLN A 25 -14.11 -6.83 -3.04
CA GLN A 25 -12.82 -6.34 -2.55
C GLN A 25 -13.09 -5.17 -1.60
N ALA A 26 -12.63 -5.28 -0.37
CA ALA A 26 -12.81 -4.24 0.61
C ALA A 26 -11.70 -3.19 0.52
N PHE A 27 -10.50 -3.58 0.05
CA PHE A 27 -9.42 -2.64 -0.24
C PHE A 27 -9.82 -1.65 -1.35
N ARG A 28 -9.19 -0.49 -1.33
CA ARG A 28 -9.37 0.56 -2.32
C ARG A 28 -8.01 1.02 -2.82
N MET A 29 -7.98 1.52 -4.05
CA MET A 29 -6.82 2.12 -4.68
C MET A 29 -6.97 3.64 -4.72
N ILE A 30 -5.86 4.37 -4.78
CA ILE A 30 -5.86 5.82 -4.92
C ILE A 30 -5.98 6.18 -6.40
N GLN A 31 -6.96 6.98 -6.76
CA GLN A 31 -7.06 7.59 -8.08
C GLN A 31 -6.98 9.11 -7.97
N ASN A 32 -6.10 9.71 -8.75
CA ASN A 32 -6.05 11.15 -8.91
C ASN A 32 -5.86 11.48 -10.40
N THR A 33 -6.68 12.38 -10.93
CA THR A 33 -6.64 12.76 -12.35
C THR A 33 -5.69 13.94 -12.63
N GLY A 34 -5.14 14.56 -11.58
CA GLY A 34 -4.17 15.65 -11.68
C GLY A 34 -2.73 15.14 -11.79
N VAL A 35 -1.84 16.04 -12.19
CA VAL A 35 -0.38 15.87 -12.08
C VAL A 35 0.16 16.74 -10.95
N GLY A 36 1.36 16.40 -10.45
CA GLY A 36 2.00 17.14 -9.35
C GLY A 36 1.81 16.45 -8.00
N ARG A 37 1.99 17.22 -6.92
CA ARG A 37 1.99 16.71 -5.54
C ARG A 37 0.60 16.76 -4.91
N PHE A 38 0.19 15.70 -4.26
CA PHE A 38 -1.07 15.60 -3.50
C PHE A 38 -0.93 14.61 -2.35
N SER A 39 -1.81 14.72 -1.36
CA SER A 39 -1.88 13.81 -0.20
C SER A 39 -3.24 13.14 -0.02
N ALA A 40 -4.15 13.33 -0.96
CA ALA A 40 -5.45 12.69 -0.96
C ALA A 40 -5.89 12.42 -2.40
N GLY A 41 -6.64 11.36 -2.61
CA GLY A 41 -7.21 10.98 -3.91
C GLY A 41 -8.54 10.29 -3.73
N ALA A 42 -9.22 9.99 -4.82
CA ALA A 42 -10.47 9.21 -4.78
C ALA A 42 -10.16 7.75 -4.46
N ALA A 43 -10.96 7.16 -3.58
CA ALA A 43 -10.90 5.73 -3.28
C ALA A 43 -11.66 4.95 -4.36
N VAL A 44 -10.95 4.14 -5.16
CA VAL A 44 -11.53 3.38 -6.26
C VAL A 44 -11.27 1.88 -6.13
N ALA A 45 -12.10 1.07 -6.80
CA ALA A 45 -11.88 -0.37 -6.86
C ALA A 45 -10.71 -0.73 -7.80
N CYS A 46 -10.17 -1.95 -7.67
CA CYS A 46 -9.09 -2.45 -8.52
C CYS A 46 -9.42 -2.40 -10.02
N ASN A 47 -10.68 -2.54 -10.39
CA ASN A 47 -11.15 -2.51 -11.79
C ASN A 47 -11.69 -1.15 -12.24
N ALA A 48 -11.40 -0.08 -11.50
CA ALA A 48 -11.89 1.26 -11.83
C ALA A 48 -11.46 1.70 -13.24
N SER A 49 -12.37 2.32 -13.97
CA SER A 49 -12.06 2.99 -15.22
C SER A 49 -11.15 4.18 -14.99
N GLY A 50 -10.16 4.39 -15.87
CA GLY A 50 -9.15 5.44 -15.73
C GLY A 50 -7.95 5.07 -14.84
N GLY A 51 -7.92 3.82 -14.34
CA GLY A 51 -6.78 3.32 -13.56
C GLY A 51 -6.70 3.92 -12.14
N PHE A 52 -5.54 3.78 -11.53
CA PHE A 52 -5.20 4.31 -10.21
C PHE A 52 -3.69 4.61 -10.13
N THR A 53 -3.26 5.31 -9.07
CA THR A 53 -1.86 5.69 -8.91
C THR A 53 -0.97 4.46 -8.74
N HIS A 54 0.17 4.43 -9.45
CA HIS A 54 1.08 3.29 -9.48
C HIS A 54 2.51 3.72 -9.79
N TRP A 55 3.47 2.86 -9.46
CA TRP A 55 4.85 3.00 -9.87
C TRP A 55 5.11 2.20 -11.15
N ASN A 56 5.85 2.79 -12.09
CA ASN A 56 6.41 2.02 -13.20
C ASN A 56 7.70 1.26 -12.81
N ASN A 57 8.37 1.75 -11.75
CA ASN A 57 9.58 1.12 -11.23
C ASN A 57 9.23 0.19 -10.06
N LYS A 58 9.68 -1.04 -10.10
CA LYS A 58 9.46 -2.03 -9.04
C LYS A 58 10.43 -1.89 -7.87
N ASN A 59 11.61 -1.26 -8.08
CA ASN A 59 12.59 -0.99 -7.03
C ASN A 59 12.43 0.44 -6.54
N ILE A 60 11.84 0.62 -5.37
CA ILE A 60 11.52 1.93 -4.81
C ILE A 60 12.33 2.11 -3.53
N SER A 61 13.04 3.21 -3.43
CA SER A 61 13.89 3.48 -2.27
C SER A 61 13.52 4.80 -1.59
N TRP A 62 13.58 4.80 -0.27
CA TRP A 62 13.43 5.99 0.57
C TRP A 62 14.72 6.31 1.31
N ARG A 63 14.87 7.57 1.65
CA ARG A 63 15.82 8.04 2.66
C ARG A 63 15.05 8.60 3.84
N TYR A 64 15.60 8.54 5.03
CA TYR A 64 14.91 9.13 6.17
C TYR A 64 15.72 10.25 6.82
N ASN A 65 15.02 11.29 7.26
CA ASN A 65 15.63 12.40 7.95
C ASN A 65 15.72 12.08 9.45
N THR A 66 16.93 12.11 10.00
CA THR A 66 17.18 11.79 11.41
C THR A 66 16.91 12.95 12.35
N ALA A 67 16.55 14.14 11.86
CA ALA A 67 16.20 15.28 12.69
C ALA A 67 14.93 15.00 13.51
N GLY A 68 14.78 15.70 14.61
CA GLY A 68 13.66 15.51 15.53
C GLY A 68 13.64 14.09 16.09
N GLN A 69 12.55 13.36 15.87
CA GLN A 69 12.37 12.00 16.39
C GLN A 69 12.84 10.89 15.43
N GLY A 70 13.46 11.24 14.29
CA GLY A 70 13.89 10.26 13.28
C GLY A 70 15.10 9.41 13.68
N SER A 71 15.90 9.87 14.65
CA SER A 71 17.09 9.13 15.11
C SER A 71 16.72 7.75 15.66
N GLY A 72 17.47 6.70 15.28
CA GLY A 72 17.29 5.32 15.75
C GLY A 72 16.05 4.60 15.16
N LYS A 73 15.34 5.18 14.19
CA LYS A 73 14.10 4.59 13.63
C LYS A 73 14.34 3.72 12.39
N GLY A 74 15.55 3.69 11.82
CA GLY A 74 15.86 3.03 10.56
C GLY A 74 15.46 1.55 10.51
N THR A 75 15.69 0.77 11.58
CA THR A 75 15.30 -0.64 11.63
C THR A 75 13.79 -0.82 11.53
N ALA A 76 12.99 -0.01 12.23
CA ALA A 76 11.52 -0.08 12.17
C ALA A 76 11.00 0.28 10.76
N LEU A 77 11.59 1.29 10.12
CA LEU A 77 11.26 1.65 8.74
C LEU A 77 11.62 0.53 7.76
N SER A 78 12.80 -0.06 7.88
CA SER A 78 13.21 -1.21 7.03
C SER A 78 12.30 -2.42 7.24
N SER A 79 11.86 -2.69 8.47
CA SER A 79 10.92 -3.79 8.77
C SER A 79 9.54 -3.54 8.14
N ALA A 80 9.05 -2.30 8.16
CA ALA A 80 7.81 -1.93 7.48
C ALA A 80 7.91 -2.11 5.96
N MET A 81 9.03 -1.75 5.34
CA MET A 81 9.30 -1.98 3.92
C MET A 81 9.36 -3.46 3.58
N ALA A 82 10.00 -4.26 4.45
CA ALA A 82 10.11 -5.71 4.27
C ALA A 82 8.74 -6.41 4.30
N SER A 83 7.77 -5.90 5.08
CA SER A 83 6.41 -6.45 5.10
C SER A 83 5.76 -6.36 3.71
N TRP A 84 5.89 -5.25 3.01
CA TRP A 84 5.37 -5.08 1.65
C TRP A 84 6.18 -5.85 0.60
N THR A 85 7.51 -5.81 0.68
CA THR A 85 8.40 -6.57 -0.24
C THR A 85 8.18 -8.07 -0.15
N GLY A 86 7.78 -8.58 1.03
CA GLY A 86 7.54 -10.01 1.27
C GLY A 86 6.19 -10.54 0.78
N VAL A 87 5.35 -9.72 0.17
CA VAL A 87 4.03 -10.16 -0.32
C VAL A 87 4.20 -11.10 -1.51
N SER A 88 3.67 -12.32 -1.38
CA SER A 88 3.74 -13.32 -2.44
C SER A 88 2.97 -12.87 -3.68
N GLY A 89 3.59 -13.00 -4.85
CA GLY A 89 3.00 -12.60 -6.13
C GLY A 89 3.04 -11.09 -6.38
N ALA A 90 3.83 -10.34 -5.60
CA ALA A 90 4.17 -8.95 -5.85
C ALA A 90 5.66 -8.82 -6.17
N ASP A 91 5.99 -7.87 -7.03
CA ASP A 91 7.36 -7.65 -7.54
C ASP A 91 8.01 -6.39 -6.97
N HIS A 92 7.28 -5.57 -6.21
CA HIS A 92 7.82 -4.36 -5.63
C HIS A 92 8.84 -4.67 -4.54
N VAL A 93 10.01 -4.04 -4.66
CA VAL A 93 11.10 -4.12 -3.67
C VAL A 93 11.28 -2.74 -3.05
N LEU A 94 10.90 -2.61 -1.78
CA LEU A 94 11.01 -1.37 -1.02
C LEU A 94 12.27 -1.42 -0.17
N THR A 95 13.09 -0.37 -0.24
CA THR A 95 14.37 -0.30 0.48
C THR A 95 14.57 1.04 1.19
N LEU A 96 15.29 1.00 2.31
CA LEU A 96 15.77 2.19 3.00
C LEU A 96 17.21 2.45 2.58
N ALA A 97 17.43 3.46 1.73
CA ALA A 97 18.73 3.80 1.12
C ALA A 97 19.61 4.70 2.01
N GLY A 98 19.33 4.76 3.32
CA GLY A 98 20.10 5.54 4.27
C GLY A 98 19.42 6.84 4.70
N THR A 99 20.20 7.81 5.13
CA THR A 99 19.71 9.06 5.71
C THR A 99 19.76 10.25 4.72
N THR A 100 19.01 11.30 5.05
CA THR A 100 18.98 12.57 4.32
C THR A 100 18.73 13.73 5.28
N THR A 101 18.97 14.95 4.82
CA THR A 101 18.50 16.17 5.47
C THR A 101 17.33 16.83 4.73
N THR A 102 16.82 16.16 3.69
CA THR A 102 15.72 16.65 2.85
C THR A 102 14.42 16.71 3.65
N GLY A 103 13.60 17.70 3.34
CA GLY A 103 12.27 17.90 3.93
C GLY A 103 11.14 17.29 3.10
N PHE A 104 9.92 17.58 3.50
CA PHE A 104 8.66 17.16 2.84
C PHE A 104 8.37 18.08 1.64
N THR A 105 9.02 17.85 0.52
CA THR A 105 8.95 18.72 -0.67
C THR A 105 9.28 17.97 -1.94
N THR A 106 8.66 18.34 -3.06
CA THR A 106 8.94 17.76 -4.37
C THR A 106 10.38 18.04 -4.80
N ASN A 107 11.20 16.98 -4.90
CA ASN A 107 12.63 17.09 -5.20
C ASN A 107 13.23 15.84 -5.88
N GLY A 108 12.38 14.86 -6.25
CA GLY A 108 12.80 13.61 -6.87
C GLY A 108 13.38 12.57 -5.89
N THR A 109 13.26 12.80 -4.58
CA THR A 109 13.75 11.87 -3.54
C THR A 109 12.61 11.49 -2.62
N ASN A 110 12.30 10.21 -2.51
CA ASN A 110 11.34 9.74 -1.54
C ASN A 110 11.92 9.90 -0.12
N THR A 111 11.25 10.67 0.72
CA THR A 111 11.74 11.03 2.05
C THR A 111 10.76 10.61 3.14
N ILE A 112 11.30 10.09 4.25
CA ILE A 112 10.55 9.84 5.49
C ILE A 112 11.11 10.77 6.56
N LEU A 113 10.24 11.53 7.25
CA LEU A 113 10.67 12.51 8.24
C LEU A 113 9.65 12.67 9.37
N TRP A 114 10.07 13.37 10.43
CA TRP A 114 9.24 13.78 11.55
C TRP A 114 9.17 15.30 11.59
N ALA A 115 8.02 15.84 11.20
CA ALA A 115 7.82 17.29 11.15
C ALA A 115 6.35 17.67 11.36
N ASN A 116 6.13 18.89 11.81
CA ASN A 116 4.83 19.54 11.87
C ASN A 116 4.61 20.45 10.65
N GLY A 117 3.35 20.82 10.41
CA GLY A 117 3.03 21.80 9.35
C GLY A 117 2.89 21.23 7.94
N ASN A 118 2.99 19.90 7.77
CA ASN A 118 2.89 19.22 6.47
C ASN A 118 1.45 18.79 6.09
N GLY A 119 0.45 19.37 6.74
CA GLY A 119 -0.96 19.03 6.52
C GLY A 119 -1.52 17.98 7.49
N CYS A 120 -0.65 17.27 8.24
CA CYS A 120 -1.07 16.35 9.28
C CYS A 120 -1.28 17.10 10.59
N THR A 121 -2.53 17.31 11.00
CA THR A 121 -2.91 18.09 12.19
C THR A 121 -3.88 17.31 13.08
N GLY A 122 -4.04 17.76 14.32
CA GLY A 122 -4.95 17.12 15.29
C GLY A 122 -4.55 15.68 15.59
N SER A 123 -5.45 14.72 15.39
CA SER A 123 -5.21 13.28 15.63
C SER A 123 -4.52 12.57 14.47
N CYS A 124 -4.17 13.27 13.39
CA CYS A 124 -3.41 12.69 12.28
C CYS A 124 -2.01 12.28 12.75
N LEU A 125 -1.65 11.01 12.57
CA LEU A 125 -0.36 10.46 12.99
C LEU A 125 0.74 10.66 11.93
N ALA A 126 0.42 10.45 10.67
CA ALA A 126 1.33 10.65 9.56
C ALA A 126 0.56 11.00 8.30
N ILE A 127 1.25 11.44 7.27
CA ILE A 127 0.69 11.76 5.97
C ILE A 127 1.68 11.35 4.87
N THR A 128 1.15 10.73 3.83
CA THR A 128 1.88 10.43 2.60
C THR A 128 1.51 11.43 1.52
N ALA A 129 2.50 12.03 0.88
CA ALA A 129 2.30 12.82 -0.33
C ALA A 129 2.90 12.11 -1.53
N LEU A 130 2.13 12.03 -2.60
CA LEU A 130 2.54 11.46 -3.88
C LEU A 130 2.75 12.57 -4.90
N VAL A 131 3.79 12.45 -5.72
CA VAL A 131 3.99 13.27 -6.90
C VAL A 131 3.72 12.43 -8.13
N LEU A 132 2.77 12.88 -8.96
CA LEU A 132 2.37 12.17 -10.18
C LEU A 132 2.88 12.85 -11.44
N GLN A 133 3.25 12.03 -12.41
CA GLN A 133 3.27 12.36 -13.83
C GLN A 133 1.93 12.03 -14.49
N SER A 134 1.81 12.30 -15.81
CA SER A 134 0.66 11.91 -16.62
C SER A 134 0.37 10.40 -16.50
N GLY A 135 -0.90 10.02 -16.60
CA GLY A 135 -1.30 8.61 -16.54
C GLY A 135 -1.25 7.99 -15.14
N GLN A 136 -1.28 8.80 -14.08
CA GLN A 136 -1.27 8.37 -12.68
C GLN A 136 0.03 7.70 -12.21
N VAL A 137 1.13 7.88 -12.91
CA VAL A 137 2.43 7.32 -12.54
C VAL A 137 3.02 8.07 -11.35
N ILE A 138 3.29 7.36 -10.27
CA ILE A 138 3.99 7.90 -9.10
C ILE A 138 5.48 8.03 -9.46
N VAL A 139 6.05 9.20 -9.22
CA VAL A 139 7.48 9.49 -9.45
C VAL A 139 8.21 9.88 -8.17
N GLU A 140 7.47 10.24 -7.12
CA GLU A 140 8.01 10.55 -5.79
C GLU A 140 6.94 10.31 -4.73
N SER A 141 7.35 9.84 -3.55
CA SER A 141 6.48 9.66 -2.40
C SER A 141 7.21 10.05 -1.12
N ASP A 142 6.69 11.07 -0.42
CA ASP A 142 7.19 11.49 0.89
C ASP A 142 6.23 11.11 2.00
N ILE A 143 6.78 10.71 3.14
CA ILE A 143 6.03 10.38 4.35
C ILE A 143 6.46 11.33 5.48
N SER A 144 5.50 12.03 6.07
CA SER A 144 5.75 12.90 7.24
C SER A 144 4.98 12.41 8.46
N PHE A 145 5.71 11.92 9.45
CA PHE A 145 5.19 11.62 10.78
C PHE A 145 4.94 12.92 11.54
N ASN A 146 3.82 13.03 12.23
CA ASN A 146 3.49 14.18 13.06
C ASN A 146 4.41 14.23 14.30
N ALA A 147 5.28 15.22 14.33
CA ALA A 147 6.28 15.36 15.39
C ALA A 147 5.68 15.76 16.75
N SER A 148 4.38 16.06 16.83
CA SER A 148 3.69 16.36 18.10
C SER A 148 3.41 15.12 18.95
N PHE A 149 3.53 13.92 18.39
CA PHE A 149 3.34 12.65 19.11
C PHE A 149 4.68 12.03 19.51
N THR A 150 4.64 11.15 20.53
CA THR A 150 5.81 10.36 20.94
C THR A 150 5.91 9.08 20.11
N TRP A 151 7.03 8.91 19.41
CA TRP A 151 7.25 7.80 18.48
C TRP A 151 8.21 6.77 19.04
N ASN A 152 7.80 5.51 19.10
CA ASN A 152 8.57 4.40 19.62
C ASN A 152 8.69 3.24 18.61
N THR A 153 9.63 2.34 18.87
CA THR A 153 9.86 1.13 18.07
C THR A 153 9.60 -0.16 18.86
N ASN A 154 9.23 -0.02 20.13
CA ASN A 154 9.01 -1.13 21.07
C ASN A 154 7.52 -1.47 21.28
N GLY A 155 6.61 -0.78 20.58
CA GLY A 155 5.17 -0.98 20.67
C GLY A 155 4.46 -0.15 21.72
N SER A 156 5.18 0.70 22.48
CA SER A 156 4.54 1.70 23.35
C SER A 156 4.15 2.95 22.56
N ASP A 157 3.25 3.75 23.10
CA ASP A 157 2.72 4.97 22.48
C ASP A 157 2.36 4.76 20.99
N TYR A 158 2.94 5.56 20.08
CA TYR A 158 2.75 5.36 18.64
C TYR A 158 3.92 4.61 18.03
N ASP A 159 3.63 3.46 17.46
CA ASP A 159 4.62 2.55 16.89
C ASP A 159 5.03 2.94 15.47
N VAL A 160 6.31 3.20 15.30
CA VAL A 160 6.88 3.65 14.01
C VAL A 160 6.70 2.61 12.92
N GLN A 161 6.93 1.32 13.19
CA GLN A 161 6.83 0.28 12.16
C GLN A 161 5.39 0.13 11.66
N SER A 162 4.42 0.17 12.58
CA SER A 162 3.01 0.03 12.25
C SER A 162 2.51 1.19 11.37
N VAL A 163 2.81 2.43 11.77
CA VAL A 163 2.41 3.61 11.00
C VAL A 163 3.19 3.72 9.69
N ALA A 164 4.49 3.37 9.69
CA ALA A 164 5.27 3.32 8.46
C ALA A 164 4.71 2.30 7.46
N ALA A 165 4.29 1.12 7.91
CA ALA A 165 3.67 0.12 7.04
C ALA A 165 2.39 0.66 6.40
N HIS A 166 1.55 1.37 7.16
CA HIS A 166 0.36 2.03 6.65
C HIS A 166 0.69 3.10 5.58
N GLU A 167 1.59 4.01 5.88
CA GLU A 167 1.97 5.09 4.95
C GLU A 167 2.67 4.56 3.69
N LEU A 168 3.46 3.49 3.81
CA LEU A 168 4.04 2.80 2.66
C LEU A 168 2.97 2.19 1.75
N GLY A 169 1.86 1.70 2.30
CA GLY A 169 0.70 1.28 1.51
C GLY A 169 0.14 2.43 0.67
N HIS A 170 -0.01 3.63 1.25
CA HIS A 170 -0.37 4.83 0.48
C HIS A 170 0.67 5.16 -0.59
N SER A 171 1.95 5.02 -0.26
CA SER A 171 3.05 5.20 -1.22
C SER A 171 2.97 4.24 -2.41
N LEU A 172 2.36 3.06 -2.23
CA LEU A 172 2.12 2.06 -3.28
C LEU A 172 0.80 2.29 -4.05
N GLY A 173 0.09 3.38 -3.78
CA GLY A 173 -1.19 3.71 -4.42
C GLY A 173 -2.40 3.05 -3.77
N ILE A 174 -2.27 2.48 -2.58
CA ILE A 174 -3.37 1.83 -1.85
C ILE A 174 -4.06 2.87 -0.96
N HIS A 175 -5.38 2.94 -1.01
CA HIS A 175 -6.21 3.78 -0.15
C HIS A 175 -6.62 3.01 1.12
N HIS A 176 -7.27 3.70 2.06
CA HIS A 176 -7.84 3.04 3.23
C HIS A 176 -8.83 1.94 2.84
N THR A 177 -8.82 0.84 3.59
CA THR A 177 -9.84 -0.21 3.48
C THR A 177 -11.09 0.14 4.26
N ASN A 178 -12.23 -0.42 3.85
CA ASN A 178 -13.48 -0.37 4.59
C ASN A 178 -13.65 -1.56 5.57
N LEU A 179 -12.70 -2.51 5.61
CA LEU A 179 -12.76 -3.66 6.51
C LEU A 179 -12.56 -3.24 7.96
N THR A 180 -13.49 -3.72 8.81
CA THR A 180 -13.44 -3.54 10.26
C THR A 180 -13.25 -4.87 11.00
N SER A 181 -13.09 -5.98 10.27
CA SER A 181 -12.88 -7.33 10.83
C SER A 181 -11.57 -7.45 11.61
N THR A 182 -11.49 -8.48 12.44
CA THR A 182 -10.27 -8.83 13.17
C THR A 182 -9.70 -10.13 12.56
N PRO A 183 -8.40 -10.19 12.22
CA PRO A 183 -7.42 -9.12 12.35
C PRO A 183 -7.69 -7.95 11.40
N ARG A 184 -7.30 -6.74 11.82
CA ARG A 184 -7.49 -5.53 11.02
C ARG A 184 -6.38 -5.38 9.99
N PRO A 185 -6.71 -5.07 8.73
CA PRO A 185 -5.70 -4.72 7.73
C PRO A 185 -4.87 -3.50 8.15
N THR A 186 -3.62 -3.48 7.72
CA THR A 186 -2.70 -2.35 7.94
C THR A 186 -3.28 -1.06 7.34
N MET A 187 -3.99 -1.14 6.21
CA MET A 187 -4.65 0.01 5.57
C MET A 187 -5.97 0.43 6.23
N TYR A 188 -6.32 -0.08 7.42
CA TYR A 188 -7.42 0.47 8.21
C TYR A 188 -7.08 1.88 8.68
N ALA A 189 -8.04 2.82 8.54
CA ALA A 189 -7.79 4.26 8.72
C ALA A 189 -7.42 4.71 10.14
N SER A 190 -7.64 3.87 11.16
CA SER A 190 -7.34 4.23 12.55
C SER A 190 -6.23 3.36 13.12
N TYR A 191 -5.35 3.97 13.90
CA TYR A 191 -4.27 3.28 14.58
C TYR A 191 -4.81 2.21 15.57
N PHE A 192 -4.18 1.05 15.58
CA PHE A 192 -4.54 -0.09 16.44
C PHE A 192 -3.31 -0.80 17.03
N GLY A 193 -2.26 -0.04 17.33
CA GLY A 193 -1.04 -0.54 17.96
C GLY A 193 -0.15 -1.33 17.01
N THR A 194 0.59 -2.29 17.54
CA THR A 194 1.55 -3.11 16.80
C THR A 194 0.91 -4.10 15.83
N GLY A 195 -0.40 -4.28 15.86
CA GLY A 195 -1.14 -5.09 14.89
C GLY A 195 -0.91 -4.64 13.43
N GLY A 196 -0.71 -3.33 13.21
CA GLY A 196 -0.41 -2.78 11.90
C GLY A 196 1.00 -3.06 11.36
N ARG A 197 1.86 -3.77 12.10
CA ARG A 197 3.17 -4.23 11.59
C ARG A 197 3.07 -5.35 10.57
N SER A 198 1.95 -6.09 10.57
CA SER A 198 1.70 -7.26 9.72
C SER A 198 0.61 -6.94 8.70
N LEU A 199 0.86 -7.29 7.45
CA LEU A 199 -0.12 -7.13 6.38
C LEU A 199 -1.13 -8.27 6.42
N GLU A 200 -2.41 -7.93 6.41
CA GLU A 200 -3.50 -8.88 6.30
C GLU A 200 -3.83 -9.19 4.82
N SER A 201 -4.68 -10.16 4.58
CA SER A 201 -5.01 -10.62 3.23
C SER A 201 -5.58 -9.50 2.35
N ASP A 202 -6.31 -8.53 2.91
CA ASP A 202 -6.85 -7.37 2.19
C ASP A 202 -5.73 -6.44 1.70
N ASP A 203 -4.71 -6.19 2.53
CA ASP A 203 -3.53 -5.40 2.16
C ASP A 203 -2.73 -6.09 1.04
N GLN A 204 -2.51 -7.40 1.17
CA GLN A 204 -1.77 -8.19 0.20
C GLN A 204 -2.48 -8.24 -1.16
N GLN A 205 -3.81 -8.41 -1.16
CA GLN A 205 -4.62 -8.36 -2.37
C GLN A 205 -4.61 -6.97 -3.03
N ALA A 206 -4.57 -5.90 -2.23
CA ALA A 206 -4.43 -4.55 -2.75
C ALA A 206 -3.11 -4.36 -3.50
N LEU A 207 -2.00 -4.86 -2.95
CA LEU A 207 -0.70 -4.81 -3.64
C LEU A 207 -0.69 -5.67 -4.90
N GLN A 208 -1.22 -6.88 -4.84
CA GLN A 208 -1.36 -7.75 -6.03
C GLN A 208 -2.23 -7.11 -7.11
N CYS A 209 -3.26 -6.35 -6.74
CA CYS A 209 -4.05 -5.54 -7.67
C CYS A 209 -3.17 -4.48 -8.36
N ALA A 210 -2.33 -3.76 -7.59
CA ALA A 210 -1.41 -2.77 -8.13
C ALA A 210 -0.43 -3.40 -9.13
N GLU A 211 0.07 -4.60 -8.84
CA GLU A 211 1.03 -5.33 -9.70
C GLU A 211 0.43 -5.81 -11.02
N ASN A 212 -0.79 -6.33 -10.99
CA ASN A 212 -1.42 -6.98 -12.13
C ASN A 212 -1.98 -6.01 -13.18
N ARG A 213 -1.98 -4.72 -12.91
CA ARG A 213 -2.59 -3.71 -13.79
C ARG A 213 -1.58 -2.89 -14.57
N TYR A 214 -0.26 -2.98 -14.24
CA TYR A 214 0.80 -2.15 -14.84
C TYR A 214 2.11 -2.90 -15.06
#